data_eee65ba333fa1561dabd23551c9e2dda
#
_entry.id   eee65ba333fa1561dabd23551c9e2dda
#
_cell.length_a   1.000
_cell.length_b   1.000
_cell.length_c   1.000
_cell.angle_alpha   90.00
_cell.angle_beta   90.00
_cell.angle_gamma   90.00
#
_symmetry.space_group_name_H-M   'P 1'
#
loop_
_entity.id
_entity.type
_entity.pdbx_description
1 polymer ?
#
loop_
_entity_poly.entity_id
_entity_poly.type
_entity_poly.pdbx_seq_one_letter_code
_entity_poly.pdbx_strand_id
1 'polypeptide(L)'
;MDRHQVRGALLAAGLSPDAFELEGVHEHVPVPPDFWFLRHAPGGGWEIGLYERGVHDVRQRFDTEEDACAGLYHALTGRPAPT
;
A
#
# COMPACT_ATOMS: atom_id res chain seq x y z
N MET A 1 -6.30 10.78 1.65
CA MET A 1 -7.15 9.58 1.84
C MET A 1 -6.52 8.67 2.88
N ASP A 2 -7.34 7.89 3.53
CA ASP A 2 -6.86 6.90 4.49
C ASP A 2 -6.76 5.51 3.83
N ARG A 3 -6.38 4.49 4.63
CA ARG A 3 -6.22 3.13 4.11
C ARG A 3 -7.52 2.56 3.55
N HIS A 4 -8.66 2.87 4.16
CA HIS A 4 -9.95 2.39 3.66
C HIS A 4 -10.28 3.02 2.31
N GLN A 5 -10.01 4.30 2.16
CA GLN A 5 -10.27 5.03 0.92
C GLN A 5 -9.35 4.56 -0.21
N VAL A 6 -8.05 4.38 0.07
CA VAL A 6 -7.12 3.92 -0.98
C VAL A 6 -7.44 2.49 -1.41
N ARG A 7 -7.92 1.64 -0.49
CA ARG A 7 -8.37 0.30 -0.86
C ARG A 7 -9.46 0.38 -1.93
N GLY A 8 -10.49 1.19 -1.70
CA GLY A 8 -11.55 1.37 -2.67
C GLY A 8 -11.07 1.97 -3.97
N ALA A 9 -10.18 2.95 -3.90
CA ALA A 9 -9.65 3.60 -5.11
C ALA A 9 -8.79 2.65 -5.95
N LEU A 10 -7.98 1.80 -5.31
CA LEU A 10 -7.16 0.81 -6.02
C LEU A 10 -8.03 -0.24 -6.71
N LEU A 11 -9.05 -0.74 -6.01
CA LEU A 11 -9.97 -1.71 -6.60
C LEU A 11 -10.76 -1.08 -7.76
N ALA A 12 -11.19 0.17 -7.62
CA ALA A 12 -11.88 0.89 -8.68
C ALA A 12 -10.98 1.16 -9.89
N ALA A 13 -9.67 1.27 -9.67
CA ALA A 13 -8.69 1.44 -10.75
C ALA A 13 -8.37 0.12 -11.46
N GLY A 14 -8.96 -0.98 -11.04
CA GLY A 14 -8.79 -2.29 -11.68
C GLY A 14 -7.67 -3.15 -11.09
N LEU A 15 -7.10 -2.77 -9.97
CA LEU A 15 -6.08 -3.59 -9.32
C LEU A 15 -6.69 -4.83 -8.70
N SER A 16 -5.99 -5.97 -8.81
CA SER A 16 -6.39 -7.18 -8.11
C SER A 16 -6.29 -6.97 -6.60
N PRO A 17 -7.21 -7.52 -5.80
CA PRO A 17 -7.07 -7.48 -4.33
C PRO A 17 -5.77 -8.09 -3.83
N ASP A 18 -5.16 -9.02 -4.58
CA ASP A 18 -3.91 -9.66 -4.21
C ASP A 18 -2.68 -8.83 -4.56
N ALA A 19 -2.85 -7.71 -5.26
CA ALA A 19 -1.73 -6.87 -5.69
C ALA A 19 -1.20 -5.96 -4.59
N PHE A 20 -1.93 -5.78 -3.50
CA PHE A 20 -1.56 -4.87 -2.43
C PHE A 20 -2.04 -5.34 -1.07
N GLU A 21 -1.37 -4.86 -0.02
CA GLU A 21 -1.74 -5.11 1.37
C GLU A 21 -1.67 -3.82 2.16
N LEU A 22 -2.66 -3.59 3.01
CA LEU A 22 -2.77 -2.40 3.84
C LEU A 22 -2.87 -2.86 5.29
N GLU A 23 -1.89 -2.55 6.10
CA GLU A 23 -1.84 -3.00 7.49
C GLU A 23 -3.13 -2.64 8.23
N GLY A 24 -3.76 -3.64 8.84
CA GLY A 24 -4.98 -3.47 9.62
C GLY A 24 -6.26 -3.27 8.82
N VAL A 25 -6.20 -3.18 7.49
CA VAL A 25 -7.36 -2.91 6.63
C VAL A 25 -7.54 -3.97 5.55
N HIS A 26 -6.47 -4.36 4.90
CA HIS A 26 -6.52 -5.28 3.77
C HIS A 26 -5.30 -6.20 3.82
N GLU A 27 -5.46 -7.34 4.48
CA GLU A 27 -4.39 -8.31 4.68
C GLU A 27 -4.80 -9.65 4.09
N HIS A 28 -3.81 -10.46 3.72
CA HIS A 28 -4.05 -11.72 3.03
C HIS A 28 -3.60 -12.92 3.85
N VAL A 29 -4.46 -13.96 3.87
CA VAL A 29 -4.14 -15.26 4.44
C VAL A 29 -4.69 -16.33 3.49
N PRO A 30 -3.86 -17.18 2.85
CA PRO A 30 -2.40 -17.16 2.89
C PRO A 30 -1.79 -15.93 2.19
N VAL A 31 -0.53 -15.64 2.53
CA VAL A 31 0.17 -14.48 1.97
C VAL A 31 0.50 -14.73 0.49
N PRO A 32 0.15 -13.81 -0.43
CA PRO A 32 0.54 -13.95 -1.83
C PRO A 32 2.06 -13.92 -2.01
N PRO A 33 2.59 -14.45 -3.13
CA PRO A 33 4.04 -14.49 -3.34
C PRO A 33 4.68 -13.11 -3.46
N ASP A 34 3.97 -12.15 -4.01
CA ASP A 34 4.45 -10.77 -4.11
C ASP A 34 3.27 -9.80 -4.11
N PHE A 35 3.49 -8.62 -3.54
CA PHE A 35 2.50 -7.53 -3.52
C PHE A 35 3.16 -6.23 -3.03
N TRP A 36 2.51 -5.11 -3.27
CA TRP A 36 2.88 -3.83 -2.65
C TRP A 36 2.25 -3.74 -1.27
N PHE A 37 2.99 -3.20 -0.30
CA PHE A 37 2.48 -3.04 1.06
C PHE A 37 2.50 -1.59 1.52
N LEU A 38 1.63 -1.28 2.46
CA LEU A 38 1.61 -0.03 3.21
C LEU A 38 1.47 -0.39 4.68
N ARG A 39 2.38 0.09 5.51
CA ARG A 39 2.38 -0.22 6.95
C ARG A 39 2.98 0.90 7.77
N HIS A 40 2.75 0.85 9.08
CA HIS A 40 3.44 1.74 10.01
C HIS A 40 4.94 1.49 9.96
N ALA A 41 5.73 2.57 9.96
CA ALA A 41 7.18 2.47 10.02
C ALA A 41 7.65 2.33 11.48
N PRO A 42 8.73 1.58 11.74
CA PRO A 42 9.36 1.58 13.06
C PRO A 42 9.77 3.01 13.44
N GLY A 43 9.43 3.42 14.65
CA GLY A 43 9.80 4.75 15.12
C GLY A 43 8.86 5.87 14.70
N GLY A 44 7.78 5.56 13.99
CA GLY A 44 6.76 6.52 13.58
C GLY A 44 6.67 6.71 12.07
N GLY A 45 5.55 7.29 11.63
CA GLY A 45 5.29 7.47 10.21
C GLY A 45 4.84 6.18 9.50
N TRP A 46 4.96 6.19 8.20
CA TRP A 46 4.44 5.14 7.32
C TRP A 46 5.46 4.77 6.28
N GLU A 47 5.37 3.53 5.78
CA GLU A 47 6.23 3.09 4.70
C GLU A 47 5.46 2.26 3.70
N ILE A 48 5.88 2.36 2.42
CA ILE A 48 5.38 1.53 1.34
C ILE A 48 6.55 0.83 0.67
N GLY A 49 6.28 -0.29 0.04
CA GLY A 49 7.31 -1.03 -0.67
C GLY A 49 6.79 -2.28 -1.32
N LEU A 50 7.71 -3.14 -1.74
CA LEU A 50 7.42 -4.42 -2.36
C LEU A 50 7.73 -5.55 -1.39
N TYR A 51 6.79 -6.49 -1.31
CA TYR A 51 7.01 -7.75 -0.63
C TYR A 51 7.24 -8.82 -1.69
N GLU A 52 8.36 -9.51 -1.60
CA GLU A 52 8.71 -10.62 -2.51
C GLU A 52 9.39 -11.71 -1.72
N ARG A 53 8.89 -12.96 -1.87
CA ARG A 53 9.53 -14.16 -1.32
C ARG A 53 9.88 -14.04 0.17
N GLY A 54 8.97 -13.47 0.95
CA GLY A 54 9.14 -13.33 2.39
C GLY A 54 9.95 -12.11 2.82
N VAL A 55 10.35 -11.25 1.89
CA VAL A 55 11.16 -10.07 2.20
C VAL A 55 10.39 -8.81 1.89
N HIS A 56 10.30 -7.90 2.89
CA HIS A 56 9.74 -6.57 2.71
C HIS A 56 10.84 -5.61 2.27
N ASP A 57 10.70 -5.05 1.06
CA ASP A 57 11.64 -4.09 0.52
C ASP A 57 11.01 -2.70 0.58
N VAL A 58 11.37 -1.91 1.58
CA VAL A 58 10.84 -0.56 1.76
C VAL A 58 11.35 0.34 0.65
N ARG A 59 10.42 0.97 -0.07
CA ARG A 59 10.74 1.85 -1.19
C ARG A 59 10.66 3.31 -0.83
N GLN A 60 9.73 3.68 0.05
CA GLN A 60 9.54 5.07 0.43
C GLN A 60 8.89 5.18 1.80
N ARG A 61 9.24 6.25 2.53
CA ARG A 61 8.66 6.55 3.84
C ARG A 61 7.95 7.89 3.80
N PHE A 62 6.91 8.00 4.64
CA PHE A 62 6.05 9.18 4.72
C PHE A 62 5.75 9.51 6.17
N ASP A 63 5.50 10.80 6.44
CA ASP A 63 5.15 11.24 7.79
C ASP A 63 3.68 10.96 8.13
N THR A 64 2.80 10.92 7.12
CA THR A 64 1.36 10.78 7.32
C THR A 64 0.79 9.62 6.52
N GLU A 65 -0.32 9.08 7.02
CA GLU A 65 -1.09 8.07 6.30
C GLU A 65 -1.58 8.59 4.95
N GLU A 66 -2.02 9.83 4.90
CA GLU A 66 -2.51 10.44 3.67
C GLU A 66 -1.45 10.43 2.58
N ASP A 67 -0.24 10.86 2.91
CA ASP A 67 0.86 10.89 1.94
C ASP A 67 1.27 9.49 1.52
N ALA A 68 1.29 8.54 2.45
CA ALA A 68 1.62 7.15 2.15
C ALA A 68 0.60 6.52 1.21
N CYS A 69 -0.69 6.77 1.45
CA CYS A 69 -1.75 6.26 0.58
C CYS A 69 -1.66 6.84 -0.82
N ALA A 70 -1.38 8.14 -0.94
CA ALA A 70 -1.18 8.78 -2.24
C ALA A 70 0.02 8.20 -2.97
N GLY A 71 1.11 7.96 -2.25
CA GLY A 71 2.32 7.34 -2.81
C GLY A 71 2.06 5.92 -3.29
N LEU A 72 1.34 5.13 -2.52
CA LEU A 72 0.98 3.77 -2.91
C LEU A 72 0.09 3.75 -4.16
N TYR A 73 -0.91 4.62 -4.19
CA TYR A 73 -1.79 4.73 -5.36
C TYR A 73 -0.99 5.06 -6.62
N HIS A 74 -0.09 6.04 -6.51
CA HIS A 74 0.77 6.43 -7.64
C HIS A 74 1.68 5.27 -8.07
N ALA A 75 2.28 4.56 -7.12
CA ALA A 75 3.17 3.45 -7.42
C ALA A 75 2.46 2.33 -8.18
N LEU A 76 1.20 2.05 -7.83
CA LEU A 76 0.44 0.94 -8.42
C LEU A 76 -0.27 1.32 -9.72
N THR A 77 -0.66 2.57 -9.89
CA THR A 77 -1.45 3.00 -11.06
C THR A 77 -0.68 3.86 -12.04
N GLY A 78 0.44 4.45 -11.62
CA GLY A 78 1.17 5.44 -12.41
C GLY A 78 0.46 6.79 -12.50
N ARG A 79 -0.62 6.98 -11.74
CA ARG A 79 -1.45 8.19 -11.78
C ARG A 79 -1.48 8.87 -10.41
N PRO A 80 -1.72 10.20 -10.37
CA PRO A 80 -1.90 10.90 -9.10
C PRO A 80 -3.11 10.34 -8.34
N ALA A 81 -3.04 10.37 -7.00
CA ALA A 81 -4.16 9.93 -6.18
C ALA A 81 -5.38 10.83 -6.41
N PRO A 82 -6.60 10.26 -6.39
CA PRO A 82 -7.80 11.06 -6.46
C PRO A 82 -7.91 11.95 -5.21
N THR A 83 -8.43 13.15 -5.39
CA THR A 83 -8.61 14.11 -4.30
C THR A 83 -10.07 14.17 -3.88
#